data_35ef400719bfbd546f4307e9f0737161
#
_entry.id   35ef400719bfbd546f4307e9f0737161
#
_cell.length_a   1.000
_cell.length_b   1.000
_cell.length_c   1.000
_cell.angle_alpha   90.00
_cell.angle_beta   90.00
_cell.angle_gamma   90.00
#
_symmetry.space_group_name_H-M   'P 1'
#
loop_
_entity.id
_entity.type
_entity.pdbx_description
1 polymer ?
#
loop_
_entity_poly.entity_id
_entity_poly.type
_entity_poly.pdbx_seq_one_letter_code
_entity_poly.pdbx_strand_id
1 'polypeptide(L)'
;MLSRLNRFASRATEASRESSWTIFRLLVAAMFMTHGYAKLLGDNPAVPVGRGMTRLEIGDLVSYAVPMDINLLFVAGVIELAGGALVLIGLWTHLVSLLALGTMTFAYAIAHLAWFPTLNGGELAAMYWASFLILFTFGAGPFSVDTWLEIRRQEKQHKKMEELSS
;
A
#
# COMPACT_ATOMS: atom_id res chain seq x y z
N MET A 1 19.37 10.59 -35.09
CA MET A 1 18.24 11.35 -34.52
C MET A 1 17.62 10.61 -33.32
N LEU A 2 17.20 9.37 -33.44
CA LEU A 2 16.63 8.55 -32.36
C LEU A 2 17.53 8.42 -31.11
N SER A 3 18.85 8.28 -31.26
CA SER A 3 19.78 8.17 -30.15
C SER A 3 19.91 9.47 -29.32
N ARG A 4 19.72 10.64 -29.95
CA ARG A 4 19.71 11.94 -29.25
C ARG A 4 18.40 12.13 -28.47
N LEU A 5 17.26 11.75 -29.05
CA LEU A 5 15.96 11.77 -28.38
C LEU A 5 15.95 10.82 -27.17
N ASN A 6 16.50 9.62 -27.30
CA ASN A 6 16.58 8.67 -26.20
C ASN A 6 17.50 9.18 -25.06
N ARG A 7 18.63 9.81 -25.37
CA ARG A 7 19.51 10.43 -24.36
C ARG A 7 18.87 11.63 -23.67
N PHE A 8 18.10 12.43 -24.40
CA PHE A 8 17.33 13.51 -23.78
C PHE A 8 16.25 12.96 -22.84
N ALA A 9 15.50 11.98 -23.29
CA ALA A 9 14.48 11.32 -22.49
C ALA A 9 15.07 10.69 -21.22
N SER A 10 16.21 9.98 -21.31
CA SER A 10 16.84 9.36 -20.13
C SER A 10 17.31 10.39 -19.10
N ARG A 11 17.88 11.53 -19.53
CA ARG A 11 18.29 12.60 -18.61
C ARG A 11 17.09 13.27 -17.93
N ALA A 12 16.00 13.50 -18.67
CA ALA A 12 14.77 14.02 -18.09
C ALA A 12 14.16 13.03 -17.07
N THR A 13 14.22 11.73 -17.36
CA THR A 13 13.76 10.68 -16.47
C THR A 13 14.57 10.62 -15.17
N GLU A 14 15.90 10.75 -15.24
CA GLU A 14 16.75 10.79 -14.04
C GLU A 14 16.41 11.99 -13.14
N ALA A 15 16.25 13.18 -13.73
CA ALA A 15 15.93 14.40 -12.99
C ALA A 15 14.54 14.35 -12.32
N SER A 16 13.57 13.60 -12.92
CA SER A 16 12.21 13.50 -12.42
C SER A 16 11.94 12.24 -11.57
N ARG A 17 12.92 11.35 -11.44
CA ARG A 17 12.74 10.02 -10.81
C ARG A 17 12.16 10.11 -9.40
N GLU A 18 12.73 10.95 -8.56
CA GLU A 18 12.32 11.11 -7.16
C GLU A 18 10.92 11.73 -7.04
N SER A 19 10.65 12.74 -7.85
CA SER A 19 9.32 13.37 -7.91
C SER A 19 8.25 12.41 -8.42
N SER A 20 8.55 11.67 -9.48
CA SER A 20 7.63 10.67 -10.06
C SER A 20 7.33 9.56 -9.06
N TRP A 21 8.34 9.10 -8.31
CA TRP A 21 8.16 8.12 -7.25
C TRP A 21 7.25 8.62 -6.14
N THR A 22 7.47 9.85 -5.71
CA THR A 22 6.64 10.51 -4.69
C THR A 22 5.20 10.66 -5.17
N ILE A 23 4.98 11.14 -6.39
CA ILE A 23 3.65 11.26 -6.99
C ILE A 23 2.95 9.89 -7.06
N PHE A 24 3.65 8.86 -7.53
CA PHE A 24 3.11 7.49 -7.57
C PHE A 24 2.63 7.04 -6.19
N ARG A 25 3.48 7.18 -5.15
CA ARG A 25 3.11 6.82 -3.78
C ARG A 25 1.90 7.59 -3.28
N LEU A 26 1.88 8.91 -3.48
CA LEU A 26 0.78 9.77 -3.04
C LEU A 26 -0.54 9.41 -3.72
N LEU A 27 -0.52 9.15 -5.04
CA LEU A 27 -1.72 8.76 -5.78
C LEU A 27 -2.24 7.39 -5.34
N VAL A 28 -1.37 6.39 -5.26
CA VAL A 28 -1.75 5.04 -4.81
C VAL A 28 -2.36 5.10 -3.40
N ALA A 29 -1.71 5.81 -2.49
CA ALA A 29 -2.17 5.95 -1.12
C ALA A 29 -3.52 6.69 -1.02
N ALA A 30 -3.66 7.82 -1.70
CA ALA A 30 -4.90 8.60 -1.69
C ALA A 30 -6.08 7.80 -2.25
N MET A 31 -5.89 7.13 -3.40
CA MET A 31 -6.91 6.26 -3.99
C MET A 31 -7.26 5.09 -3.07
N PHE A 32 -6.28 4.48 -2.42
CA PHE A 32 -6.51 3.39 -1.46
C PHE A 32 -7.32 3.87 -0.25
N MET A 33 -7.04 5.07 0.26
CA MET A 33 -7.82 5.69 1.33
C MET A 33 -9.28 5.91 0.95
N THR A 34 -9.62 6.24 -0.30
CA THR A 34 -11.02 6.41 -0.72
C THR A 34 -11.83 5.12 -0.58
N HIS A 35 -11.22 3.96 -0.83
CA HIS A 35 -11.86 2.66 -0.61
C HIS A 35 -12.09 2.37 0.88
N GLY A 36 -11.10 2.68 1.72
CA GLY A 36 -11.25 2.57 3.17
C GLY A 36 -12.30 3.53 3.73
N TYR A 37 -12.31 4.76 3.26
CA TYR A 37 -13.33 5.74 3.61
C TYR A 37 -14.75 5.24 3.28
N ALA A 38 -14.95 4.74 2.06
CA ALA A 38 -16.25 4.22 1.64
C ALA A 38 -16.74 3.06 2.52
N LYS A 39 -15.82 2.17 2.95
CA LYS A 39 -16.15 1.04 3.84
C LYS A 39 -16.47 1.46 5.27
N LEU A 40 -15.77 2.45 5.82
CA LEU A 40 -15.87 2.81 7.24
C LEU A 40 -16.81 3.97 7.51
N LEU A 41 -16.92 4.92 6.57
CA LEU A 41 -17.59 6.20 6.74
C LEU A 41 -18.59 6.52 5.60
N GLY A 42 -18.81 5.58 4.67
CA GLY A 42 -19.80 5.70 3.60
C GLY A 42 -21.24 5.51 4.09
N ASP A 43 -22.18 5.40 3.16
CA ASP A 43 -23.63 5.32 3.45
C ASP A 43 -24.01 4.09 4.29
N ASN A 44 -23.28 2.98 4.14
CA ASN A 44 -23.47 1.74 4.90
C ASN A 44 -22.15 1.31 5.55
N PRO A 45 -21.73 1.97 6.64
CA PRO A 45 -20.44 1.72 7.25
C PRO A 45 -20.35 0.30 7.82
N ALA A 46 -19.21 -0.33 7.58
CA ALA A 46 -18.90 -1.63 8.14
C ALA A 46 -18.72 -1.49 9.66
N VAL A 47 -19.41 -2.35 10.42
CA VAL A 47 -19.23 -2.46 11.87
C VAL A 47 -18.17 -3.50 12.21
N PRO A 48 -17.45 -3.38 13.35
CA PRO A 48 -16.33 -4.25 13.67
C PRO A 48 -16.68 -5.73 13.79
N VAL A 49 -17.86 -6.05 14.34
CA VAL A 49 -18.30 -7.45 14.64
C VAL A 49 -19.77 -7.66 14.38
N GLY A 50 -20.17 -8.91 14.16
CA GLY A 50 -21.56 -9.36 14.15
C GLY A 50 -22.35 -9.03 12.90
N ARG A 51 -21.87 -8.23 11.97
CA ARG A 51 -22.53 -7.89 10.70
C ARG A 51 -21.52 -7.83 9.55
N GLY A 52 -21.98 -8.14 8.34
CA GLY A 52 -21.19 -8.07 7.12
C GLY A 52 -20.43 -9.36 6.85
N MET A 53 -19.18 -9.27 6.42
CA MET A 53 -18.36 -10.40 6.02
C MET A 53 -17.70 -11.06 7.24
N THR A 54 -18.43 -11.90 7.98
CA THR A 54 -17.95 -12.68 9.13
C THR A 54 -17.50 -14.09 8.77
N ARG A 55 -17.52 -14.42 7.47
CA ARG A 55 -17.02 -15.68 6.91
C ARG A 55 -16.05 -15.38 5.78
N LEU A 56 -14.98 -16.13 5.74
CA LEU A 56 -14.06 -16.14 4.60
C LEU A 56 -14.53 -17.21 3.62
N GLU A 57 -14.99 -16.79 2.45
CA GLU A 57 -15.45 -17.69 1.39
C GLU A 57 -14.61 -17.46 0.13
N ILE A 58 -14.02 -18.53 -0.39
CA ILE A 58 -13.23 -18.50 -1.62
C ILE A 58 -13.82 -19.53 -2.58
N GLY A 59 -14.73 -19.09 -3.43
CA GLY A 59 -15.53 -19.99 -4.28
C GLY A 59 -16.19 -21.11 -3.46
N ASP A 60 -16.23 -22.29 -4.02
CA ASP A 60 -16.71 -23.51 -3.34
C ASP A 60 -15.61 -24.24 -2.56
N LEU A 61 -14.38 -23.71 -2.55
CA LEU A 61 -13.19 -24.41 -2.03
C LEU A 61 -13.00 -24.21 -0.52
N VAL A 62 -13.29 -23.01 -0.02
CA VAL A 62 -13.04 -22.64 1.37
C VAL A 62 -14.22 -21.86 1.93
N SER A 63 -14.75 -22.31 3.07
CA SER A 63 -15.70 -21.55 3.88
C SER A 63 -15.28 -21.65 5.34
N TYR A 64 -14.79 -20.55 5.91
CA TYR A 64 -14.28 -20.49 7.28
C TYR A 64 -14.95 -19.36 8.05
N ALA A 65 -15.56 -19.66 9.19
CA ALA A 65 -16.12 -18.65 10.09
C ALA A 65 -14.99 -17.89 10.79
N VAL A 66 -15.01 -16.56 10.69
CA VAL A 66 -14.00 -15.73 11.33
C VAL A 66 -14.22 -15.72 12.84
N PRO A 67 -13.18 -15.96 13.66
CA PRO A 67 -13.33 -15.95 15.11
C PRO A 67 -13.93 -14.63 15.62
N MET A 68 -14.77 -14.72 16.65
CA MET A 68 -15.45 -13.58 17.27
C MET A 68 -16.37 -12.78 16.32
N ASP A 69 -16.82 -13.37 15.22
CA ASP A 69 -17.62 -12.71 14.18
C ASP A 69 -17.04 -11.37 13.70
N ILE A 70 -15.72 -11.28 13.62
CA ILE A 70 -15.02 -10.11 13.10
C ILE A 70 -15.44 -9.88 11.64
N ASN A 71 -15.81 -8.65 11.33
CA ASN A 71 -16.17 -8.25 9.98
C ASN A 71 -14.92 -7.95 9.14
N LEU A 72 -14.62 -8.79 8.16
CA LEU A 72 -13.45 -8.64 7.27
C LEU A 72 -13.50 -7.35 6.44
N LEU A 73 -14.68 -6.82 6.10
CA LEU A 73 -14.80 -5.53 5.42
C LEU A 73 -14.39 -4.37 6.33
N PHE A 74 -14.69 -4.44 7.63
CA PHE A 74 -14.22 -3.45 8.59
C PHE A 74 -12.70 -3.48 8.69
N VAL A 75 -12.10 -4.67 8.85
CA VAL A 75 -10.63 -4.84 8.91
C VAL A 75 -9.97 -4.31 7.64
N ALA A 76 -10.49 -4.67 6.47
CA ALA A 76 -10.00 -4.14 5.19
C ALA A 76 -10.12 -2.61 5.14
N GLY A 77 -11.25 -2.05 5.54
CA GLY A 77 -11.47 -0.60 5.60
C GLY A 77 -10.45 0.13 6.49
N VAL A 78 -10.12 -0.43 7.66
CA VAL A 78 -9.09 0.13 8.56
C VAL A 78 -7.71 0.08 7.89
N ILE A 79 -7.33 -1.04 7.29
CA ILE A 79 -6.04 -1.16 6.58
C ILE A 79 -5.99 -0.19 5.41
N GLU A 80 -7.06 -0.06 4.64
CA GLU A 80 -7.13 0.83 3.49
C GLU A 80 -7.07 2.31 3.90
N LEU A 81 -7.80 2.73 4.92
CA LEU A 81 -7.84 4.13 5.34
C LEU A 81 -6.60 4.51 6.16
N ALA A 82 -6.33 3.82 7.26
CA ALA A 82 -5.20 4.14 8.13
C ALA A 82 -3.85 3.76 7.49
N GLY A 83 -3.79 2.59 6.84
CA GLY A 83 -2.59 2.17 6.09
C GLY A 83 -2.31 3.10 4.93
N GLY A 84 -3.35 3.49 4.16
CA GLY A 84 -3.22 4.48 3.11
C GLY A 84 -2.66 5.81 3.63
N ALA A 85 -3.14 6.31 4.77
CA ALA A 85 -2.62 7.53 5.39
C ALA A 85 -1.14 7.41 5.79
N LEU A 86 -0.72 6.27 6.32
CA LEU A 86 0.68 6.00 6.65
C LEU A 86 1.56 5.96 5.40
N VAL A 87 1.11 5.30 4.33
CA VAL A 87 1.83 5.28 3.04
C VAL A 87 1.86 6.68 2.41
N LEU A 88 0.80 7.48 2.55
CA LEU A 88 0.73 8.85 2.03
C LEU A 88 1.88 9.70 2.60
N ILE A 89 2.08 9.68 3.92
CA ILE A 89 3.18 10.40 4.56
C ILE A 89 4.53 9.67 4.46
N GLY A 90 4.53 8.42 4.00
CA GLY A 90 5.72 7.57 3.89
C GLY A 90 6.27 7.15 5.24
N LEU A 91 5.39 6.67 6.13
CA LEU A 91 5.75 6.13 7.44
C LEU A 91 5.46 4.63 7.50
N TRP A 92 6.46 3.84 7.90
CA TRP A 92 6.41 2.37 7.94
C TRP A 92 5.98 1.76 6.60
N THR A 93 6.42 2.36 5.51
CA THR A 93 5.94 2.05 4.15
C THR A 93 6.08 0.58 3.81
N HIS A 94 7.20 -0.07 4.13
CA HIS A 94 7.39 -1.50 3.87
C HIS A 94 6.35 -2.37 4.59
N LEU A 95 6.14 -2.14 5.90
CA LEU A 95 5.21 -2.93 6.70
C LEU A 95 3.77 -2.75 6.24
N VAL A 96 3.37 -1.49 6.04
CA VAL A 96 2.00 -1.17 5.61
C VAL A 96 1.73 -1.68 4.20
N SER A 97 2.69 -1.59 3.30
CA SER A 97 2.57 -2.15 1.95
C SER A 97 2.43 -3.67 1.96
N LEU A 98 3.11 -4.37 2.88
CA LEU A 98 2.94 -5.82 3.05
C LEU A 98 1.52 -6.17 3.54
N LEU A 99 0.97 -5.40 4.49
CA LEU A 99 -0.42 -5.57 4.93
C LEU A 99 -1.42 -5.30 3.80
N ALA A 100 -1.20 -4.25 3.01
CA ALA A 100 -2.04 -3.93 1.86
C ALA A 100 -1.95 -5.01 0.77
N LEU A 101 -0.77 -5.59 0.51
CA LEU A 101 -0.60 -6.75 -0.37
C LEU A 101 -1.48 -7.92 0.08
N GLY A 102 -1.42 -8.28 1.37
CA GLY A 102 -2.26 -9.31 1.96
C GLY A 102 -3.75 -9.00 1.75
N THR A 103 -4.17 -7.77 2.07
CA THR A 103 -5.56 -7.33 1.90
C THR A 103 -6.02 -7.46 0.44
N MET A 104 -5.21 -7.04 -0.53
CA MET A 104 -5.55 -7.15 -1.96
C MET A 104 -5.55 -8.59 -2.46
N THR A 105 -4.68 -9.45 -1.93
CA THR A 105 -4.70 -10.90 -2.21
C THR A 105 -6.03 -11.52 -1.78
N PHE A 106 -6.47 -11.24 -0.56
CA PHE A 106 -7.75 -11.73 -0.06
C PHE A 106 -8.94 -11.11 -0.81
N ALA A 107 -8.91 -9.81 -1.08
CA ALA A 107 -9.96 -9.14 -1.85
C ALA A 107 -10.11 -9.77 -3.24
N TYR A 108 -9.01 -10.04 -3.93
CA TYR A 108 -9.02 -10.72 -5.22
C TYR A 108 -9.57 -12.15 -5.11
N ALA A 109 -9.09 -12.92 -4.14
CA ALA A 109 -9.50 -14.32 -3.96
C ALA A 109 -10.98 -14.46 -3.60
N ILE A 110 -11.54 -13.52 -2.82
CA ILE A 110 -12.92 -13.57 -2.36
C ILE A 110 -13.90 -13.05 -3.42
N ALA A 111 -13.57 -11.91 -4.05
CA ALA A 111 -14.52 -11.20 -4.90
C ALA A 111 -14.27 -11.39 -6.41
N HIS A 112 -13.04 -11.71 -6.80
CA HIS A 112 -12.61 -11.66 -8.19
C HIS A 112 -11.80 -12.89 -8.63
N LEU A 113 -11.98 -14.06 -7.98
CA LEU A 113 -11.20 -15.26 -8.27
C LEU A 113 -11.34 -15.68 -9.74
N ALA A 114 -10.30 -15.42 -10.51
CA ALA A 114 -10.16 -15.85 -11.90
C ALA A 114 -8.67 -16.07 -12.21
N TRP A 115 -8.36 -16.86 -13.24
CA TRP A 115 -6.95 -17.09 -13.61
C TRP A 115 -6.29 -15.80 -14.16
N PHE A 116 -7.07 -14.82 -14.63
CA PHE A 116 -6.58 -13.52 -15.08
C PHE A 116 -7.52 -12.38 -14.63
N PRO A 117 -6.99 -11.25 -14.13
CA PRO A 117 -7.77 -10.20 -13.46
C PRO A 117 -8.90 -9.57 -14.29
N THR A 118 -8.71 -9.45 -15.62
CA THR A 118 -9.72 -8.84 -16.51
C THR A 118 -10.97 -9.69 -16.71
N LEU A 119 -10.92 -10.97 -16.35
CA LEU A 119 -12.05 -11.90 -16.60
C LEU A 119 -13.18 -11.76 -15.59
N ASN A 120 -12.92 -11.19 -14.41
CA ASN A 120 -13.91 -11.06 -13.35
C ASN A 120 -13.82 -9.70 -12.61
N GLY A 121 -13.44 -8.64 -13.33
CA GLY A 121 -13.39 -7.28 -12.77
C GLY A 121 -12.36 -7.08 -11.65
N GLY A 122 -11.33 -7.93 -11.60
CA GLY A 122 -10.28 -7.90 -10.57
C GLY A 122 -9.10 -6.99 -10.88
N GLU A 123 -9.15 -6.21 -11.98
CA GLU A 123 -8.04 -5.36 -12.43
C GLU A 123 -7.60 -4.38 -11.35
N LEU A 124 -8.56 -3.77 -10.65
CA LEU A 124 -8.24 -2.77 -9.63
C LEU A 124 -7.50 -3.39 -8.44
N ALA A 125 -7.96 -4.55 -7.96
CA ALA A 125 -7.27 -5.27 -6.88
C ALA A 125 -5.87 -5.71 -7.31
N ALA A 126 -5.70 -6.18 -8.54
CA ALA A 126 -4.40 -6.57 -9.11
C ALA A 126 -3.47 -5.35 -9.28
N MET A 127 -3.97 -4.20 -9.71
CA MET A 127 -3.18 -2.98 -9.84
C MET A 127 -2.73 -2.44 -8.49
N TYR A 128 -3.58 -2.46 -7.47
CA TYR A 128 -3.16 -2.13 -6.11
C TYR A 128 -2.13 -3.12 -5.58
N TRP A 129 -2.36 -4.41 -5.79
CA TRP A 129 -1.41 -5.45 -5.41
C TRP A 129 -0.03 -5.19 -6.01
N ALA A 130 0.06 -4.96 -7.32
CA ALA A 130 1.31 -4.63 -8.00
C ALA A 130 1.94 -3.33 -7.47
N SER A 131 1.14 -2.29 -7.23
CA SER A 131 1.60 -1.02 -6.69
C SER A 131 2.18 -1.17 -5.28
N PHE A 132 1.52 -1.93 -4.41
CA PHE A 132 2.03 -2.19 -3.06
C PHE A 132 3.23 -3.14 -3.05
N LEU A 133 3.35 -4.07 -4.01
CA LEU A 133 4.56 -4.87 -4.19
C LEU A 133 5.77 -3.98 -4.49
N ILE A 134 5.59 -3.00 -5.37
CA ILE A 134 6.63 -2.02 -5.71
C ILE A 134 6.97 -1.16 -4.48
N LEU A 135 5.98 -0.62 -3.77
CA LEU A 135 6.19 0.16 -2.54
C LEU A 135 6.83 -0.65 -1.42
N PHE A 136 6.45 -1.94 -1.27
CA PHE A 136 7.09 -2.86 -0.34
C PHE A 136 8.57 -3.08 -0.67
N THR A 137 8.91 -3.18 -1.95
CA THR A 137 10.29 -3.47 -2.39
C THR A 137 11.18 -2.24 -2.32
N PHE A 138 10.71 -1.09 -2.78
CA PHE A 138 11.52 0.12 -2.94
C PHE A 138 11.32 1.16 -1.84
N GLY A 139 10.31 1.00 -0.98
CA GLY A 139 10.03 1.89 0.13
C GLY A 139 9.41 3.22 -0.26
N ALA A 140 9.39 4.14 0.70
CA ALA A 140 8.70 5.42 0.58
C ALA A 140 9.34 6.45 -0.35
N GLY A 141 10.64 6.32 -0.63
CA GLY A 141 11.42 7.30 -1.38
C GLY A 141 11.86 8.52 -0.56
N PRO A 142 12.58 9.46 -1.18
CA PRO A 142 13.31 10.52 -0.46
C PRO A 142 12.40 11.51 0.29
N PHE A 143 11.23 11.83 -0.25
CA PHE A 143 10.28 12.76 0.37
C PHE A 143 9.30 12.00 1.28
N SER A 144 9.82 11.45 2.40
CA SER A 144 9.04 10.61 3.32
C SER A 144 9.51 10.75 4.77
N VAL A 145 8.62 10.39 5.70
CA VAL A 145 8.93 10.33 7.13
C VAL A 145 9.95 9.23 7.41
N ASP A 146 9.89 8.09 6.71
CA ASP A 146 10.86 7.00 6.86
C ASP A 146 12.28 7.48 6.56
N THR A 147 12.49 8.19 5.45
CA THR A 147 13.80 8.74 5.07
C THR A 147 14.27 9.81 6.05
N TRP A 148 13.38 10.70 6.50
CA TRP A 148 13.73 11.72 7.49
C TRP A 148 14.17 11.09 8.83
N LEU A 149 13.49 10.04 9.29
CA LEU A 149 13.86 9.31 10.50
C LEU A 149 15.22 8.61 10.35
N GLU A 150 15.49 8.04 9.17
CA GLU A 150 16.77 7.38 8.88
C GLU A 150 17.93 8.37 8.91
N ILE A 151 17.80 9.53 8.26
CA ILE A 151 18.82 10.61 8.30
C ILE A 151 19.08 11.02 9.75
N ARG A 152 18.04 11.24 10.55
CA ARG A 152 18.17 11.59 11.97
C ARG A 152 18.87 10.53 12.81
N ARG A 153 18.68 9.26 12.49
CA ARG A 153 19.41 8.15 13.16
C ARG A 153 20.89 8.16 12.81
N GLN A 154 21.22 8.34 11.54
CA GLN A 154 22.61 8.39 11.08
C GLN A 154 23.38 9.57 11.71
N GLU A 155 22.78 10.76 11.77
CA GLU A 155 23.37 11.92 12.44
C GLU A 155 23.68 11.66 13.93
N LYS A 156 22.74 11.01 14.64
CA LYS A 156 22.94 10.65 16.06
C LYS A 156 24.06 9.63 16.25
N GLN A 157 24.14 8.64 15.35
CA GLN A 157 25.18 7.63 15.40
C GLN A 157 26.56 8.25 15.13
N HIS A 158 26.65 9.13 14.14
CA HIS A 158 27.90 9.84 13.82
C HIS A 158 28.40 10.66 15.00
N LYS A 159 27.55 11.46 15.62
CA LYS A 159 27.91 12.24 16.84
C LYS A 159 28.41 11.37 17.98
N LYS A 160 27.73 10.23 18.23
CA LYS A 160 28.14 9.29 19.27
C LYS A 160 29.51 8.67 19.00
N MET A 161 29.83 8.40 17.73
CA MET A 161 31.14 7.87 17.35
C MET A 161 32.25 8.91 17.50
N GLU A 162 31.99 10.17 17.18
CA GLU A 162 32.92 11.27 17.39
C GLU A 162 33.25 11.48 18.88
N GLU A 163 32.22 11.46 19.75
CA GLU A 163 32.39 11.57 21.20
C GLU A 163 33.21 10.40 21.80
N LEU A 164 33.13 9.19 21.24
CA LEU A 164 33.89 8.04 21.69
C LEU A 164 35.34 8.02 21.19
N SER A 165 35.65 8.79 20.16
CA SER A 165 36.99 8.88 19.55
C SER A 165 37.82 10.06 20.06
N SER A 166 37.19 10.97 20.79
CA SER A 166 37.86 12.14 21.46
C SER A 166 38.31 11.79 22.87
#